data_13975b729571dae7770cfb193dfa5607
#
_entry.id   13975b729571dae7770cfb193dfa5607
#
_cell.length_a   1.000
_cell.length_b   1.000
_cell.length_c   1.000
_cell.angle_alpha   90.00
_cell.angle_beta   90.00
_cell.angle_gamma   90.00
#
_symmetry.space_group_name_H-M   'P 1'
#
loop_
_entity.id
_entity.type
_entity.pdbx_description
1 polymer ?
#
loop_
_entity_poly.entity_id
_entity_poly.type
_entity_poly.pdbx_seq_one_letter_code
_entity_poly.pdbx_strand_id
1 'polypeptide(L)'
;MPAIRLSTRCVVCTCACAITAALAATLALPTAAQLRPSAPAVASMADVPAQAFRRADRRMMDAMDAAPYTGDVDRDFVAHMAPHHQGAIDMAHVELKYGKDPALRRLANRIVAMQRDEIAQMARWQKQQGSR
;
A
#
# COMPACT_ATOMS: atom_id res chain seq x y z
N MET A 1 39.73 -0.84 -17.00
CA MET A 1 38.43 -0.96 -17.67
C MET A 1 38.46 -2.18 -18.60
N PRO A 2 37.88 -3.33 -18.24
CA PRO A 2 37.71 -4.42 -19.22
C PRO A 2 36.25 -4.48 -19.69
N ALA A 3 36.11 -4.54 -21.00
CA ALA A 3 34.87 -4.66 -21.74
C ALA A 3 34.28 -6.07 -21.62
N ILE A 4 33.01 -6.15 -21.26
CA ILE A 4 32.25 -7.40 -21.23
C ILE A 4 31.67 -7.63 -22.65
N ARG A 5 32.16 -8.70 -23.30
CA ARG A 5 31.62 -9.17 -24.61
C ARG A 5 30.35 -9.99 -24.39
N LEU A 6 29.24 -9.53 -24.96
CA LEU A 6 28.03 -10.29 -25.12
C LEU A 6 28.22 -11.34 -26.24
N SER A 7 28.06 -12.62 -25.91
CA SER A 7 28.08 -13.71 -26.89
C SER A 7 26.64 -14.16 -27.19
N THR A 8 26.17 -13.77 -28.37
CA THR A 8 24.90 -14.21 -28.95
C THR A 8 25.10 -15.61 -29.52
N ARG A 9 24.46 -16.63 -28.96
CA ARG A 9 24.33 -17.95 -29.63
C ARG A 9 22.85 -18.20 -29.94
N CYS A 10 22.57 -18.04 -31.24
CA CYS A 10 21.37 -18.47 -31.91
C CYS A 10 21.45 -20.00 -32.10
N VAL A 11 20.51 -20.75 -31.53
CA VAL A 11 20.32 -22.17 -31.88
C VAL A 11 18.94 -22.31 -32.50
N VAL A 12 18.93 -22.35 -33.80
CA VAL A 12 17.77 -22.73 -34.62
C VAL A 12 17.72 -24.28 -34.59
N CYS A 13 16.68 -24.84 -34.02
CA CYS A 13 16.38 -26.27 -34.14
C CYS A 13 15.05 -26.43 -34.86
N THR A 14 15.13 -26.61 -36.14
CA THR A 14 14.05 -27.09 -37.01
C THR A 14 13.86 -28.59 -36.80
N CYS A 15 12.72 -29.01 -36.29
CA CYS A 15 12.26 -30.39 -36.42
C CYS A 15 10.86 -30.39 -37.00
N ALA A 16 10.79 -30.69 -38.29
CA ALA A 16 9.59 -31.07 -38.98
C ALA A 16 9.26 -32.54 -38.67
N CYS A 17 8.07 -32.82 -38.22
CA CYS A 17 7.48 -34.14 -38.28
C CYS A 17 6.00 -34.08 -38.62
N ALA A 18 5.67 -34.83 -39.64
CA ALA A 18 4.39 -34.80 -40.34
C ALA A 18 3.29 -35.61 -39.65
N ILE A 19 2.09 -35.09 -39.73
CA ILE A 19 0.80 -35.68 -40.17
C ILE A 19 0.39 -37.03 -39.57
N THR A 20 -0.73 -37.04 -38.84
CA THR A 20 -1.89 -37.90 -39.17
C THR A 20 -3.15 -37.25 -38.62
N ALA A 21 -4.09 -36.98 -39.51
CA ALA A 21 -5.44 -36.55 -39.22
C ALA A 21 -6.26 -37.72 -38.64
N ALA A 22 -6.80 -37.53 -37.44
CA ALA A 22 -7.93 -38.33 -36.97
C ALA A 22 -9.03 -37.37 -36.53
N LEU A 23 -10.05 -37.30 -37.35
CA LEU A 23 -11.28 -36.51 -37.14
C LEU A 23 -12.14 -37.27 -36.11
N ALA A 24 -12.04 -36.91 -34.85
CA ALA A 24 -13.00 -37.30 -33.81
C ALA A 24 -13.79 -36.06 -33.40
N ALA A 25 -14.99 -35.91 -33.96
CA ALA A 25 -15.95 -34.90 -33.54
C ALA A 25 -16.48 -35.28 -32.17
N THR A 26 -15.88 -34.80 -31.12
CA THR A 26 -16.46 -34.79 -29.78
C THR A 26 -17.29 -33.52 -29.61
N LEU A 27 -18.58 -33.69 -29.56
CA LEU A 27 -19.55 -32.67 -29.14
C LEU A 27 -19.21 -32.28 -27.70
N ALA A 28 -18.42 -31.23 -27.53
CA ALA A 28 -18.22 -30.58 -26.23
C ALA A 28 -19.48 -29.79 -25.90
N LEU A 29 -20.30 -30.31 -25.00
CA LEU A 29 -21.33 -29.54 -24.34
C LEU A 29 -20.68 -28.33 -23.61
N PRO A 30 -21.22 -27.11 -23.74
CA PRO A 30 -20.71 -25.99 -22.96
C PRO A 30 -21.00 -26.29 -21.49
N THR A 31 -19.95 -26.57 -20.73
CA THR A 31 -20.02 -26.55 -19.27
C THR A 31 -20.33 -25.12 -18.86
N ALA A 32 -21.59 -24.86 -18.50
CA ALA A 32 -21.97 -23.60 -17.89
C ALA A 32 -21.09 -23.43 -16.63
N ALA A 33 -20.08 -22.61 -16.72
CA ALA A 33 -19.32 -22.14 -15.58
C ALA A 33 -20.34 -21.42 -14.68
N GLN A 34 -20.80 -22.11 -13.65
CA GLN A 34 -21.63 -21.51 -12.60
C GLN A 34 -20.76 -20.44 -11.94
N LEU A 35 -21.04 -19.18 -12.27
CA LEU A 35 -20.64 -18.04 -11.48
C LEU A 35 -21.27 -18.25 -10.09
N ARG A 36 -20.53 -18.91 -9.19
CA ARG A 36 -20.88 -18.90 -7.78
C ARG A 36 -20.80 -17.44 -7.33
N PRO A 37 -21.88 -16.83 -6.88
CA PRO A 37 -21.75 -15.54 -6.20
C PRO A 37 -20.82 -15.78 -5.03
N SER A 38 -19.67 -15.09 -5.03
CA SER A 38 -18.76 -15.07 -3.88
C SER A 38 -19.57 -14.50 -2.73
N ALA A 39 -19.94 -15.35 -1.77
CA ALA A 39 -20.52 -14.88 -0.53
C ALA A 39 -19.57 -13.82 0.05
N PRO A 40 -20.09 -12.70 0.60
CA PRO A 40 -19.24 -11.71 1.23
C PRO A 40 -18.41 -12.44 2.30
N ALA A 41 -17.09 -12.42 2.14
CA ALA A 41 -16.19 -13.03 3.09
C ALA A 41 -16.45 -12.37 4.45
N VAL A 42 -17.08 -13.09 5.36
CA VAL A 42 -17.19 -12.66 6.76
C VAL A 42 -15.77 -12.47 7.27
N ALA A 43 -15.40 -11.19 7.50
CA ALA A 43 -14.08 -10.85 7.99
C ALA A 43 -13.81 -11.65 9.27
N SER A 44 -12.80 -12.51 9.23
CA SER A 44 -12.41 -13.28 10.40
C SER A 44 -11.90 -12.31 11.48
N MET A 45 -11.98 -12.71 12.74
CA MET A 45 -11.43 -11.91 13.86
C MET A 45 -9.92 -11.63 13.65
N ALA A 46 -9.21 -12.49 12.92
CA ALA A 46 -7.81 -12.29 12.54
C ALA A 46 -7.60 -11.13 11.56
N ASP A 47 -8.63 -10.76 10.78
CA ASP A 47 -8.53 -9.67 9.81
C ASP A 47 -8.74 -8.28 10.42
N VAL A 48 -9.23 -8.19 11.65
CA VAL A 48 -9.56 -6.91 12.30
C VAL A 48 -8.35 -5.97 12.43
N PRO A 49 -7.16 -6.43 12.89
CA PRO A 49 -5.97 -5.57 12.93
C PRO A 49 -5.52 -5.11 11.55
N ALA A 50 -5.51 -6.02 10.56
CA ALA A 50 -5.13 -5.68 9.19
C ALA A 50 -6.08 -4.64 8.58
N GLN A 51 -7.38 -4.74 8.84
CA GLN A 51 -8.35 -3.73 8.40
C GLN A 51 -8.16 -2.40 9.13
N ALA A 52 -7.75 -2.42 10.41
CA ALA A 52 -7.46 -1.20 11.16
C ALA A 52 -6.24 -0.47 10.58
N PHE A 53 -5.15 -1.18 10.24
CA PHE A 53 -4.00 -0.60 9.53
C PHE A 53 -4.42 -0.02 8.18
N ARG A 54 -5.11 -0.81 7.33
CA ARG A 54 -5.59 -0.32 6.02
C ARG A 54 -6.47 0.94 6.13
N ARG A 55 -7.25 1.09 7.20
CA ARG A 55 -8.02 2.33 7.43
C ARG A 55 -7.13 3.51 7.82
N ALA A 56 -6.11 3.27 8.63
CA ALA A 56 -5.14 4.30 8.98
C ALA A 56 -4.37 4.78 7.73
N ASP A 57 -3.88 3.84 6.92
CA ASP A 57 -3.18 4.13 5.66
C ASP A 57 -4.05 4.96 4.71
N ARG A 58 -5.29 4.53 4.46
CA ARG A 58 -6.19 5.27 3.56
C ARG A 58 -6.45 6.69 4.05
N ARG A 59 -6.77 6.88 5.34
CA ARG A 59 -6.99 8.23 5.87
C ARG A 59 -5.77 9.13 5.71
N MET A 60 -4.57 8.59 5.93
CA MET A 60 -3.33 9.32 5.72
C MET A 60 -3.17 9.72 4.26
N MET A 61 -3.31 8.77 3.34
CA MET A 61 -3.18 9.01 1.90
C MET A 61 -4.22 10.02 1.40
N ASP A 62 -5.50 9.82 1.73
CA ASP A 62 -6.58 10.73 1.35
C ASP A 62 -6.31 12.17 1.84
N ALA A 63 -5.79 12.32 3.05
CA ALA A 63 -5.48 13.63 3.61
C ALA A 63 -4.24 14.27 2.98
N MET A 64 -3.24 13.49 2.61
CA MET A 64 -2.06 13.96 1.88
C MET A 64 -2.43 14.37 0.45
N ASP A 65 -3.24 13.56 -0.25
CA ASP A 65 -3.69 13.85 -1.62
C ASP A 65 -4.58 15.10 -1.69
N ALA A 66 -5.33 15.38 -0.63
CA ALA A 66 -6.15 16.60 -0.52
C ALA A 66 -5.35 17.86 -0.18
N ALA A 67 -4.10 17.72 0.28
CA ALA A 67 -3.26 18.86 0.65
C ALA A 67 -2.79 19.61 -0.63
N PRO A 68 -2.97 20.94 -0.70
CA PRO A 68 -2.58 21.69 -1.89
C PRO A 68 -1.07 21.87 -1.98
N TYR A 69 -0.54 21.88 -3.20
CA TYR A 69 0.79 22.38 -3.48
C TYR A 69 0.71 23.86 -3.87
N THR A 70 1.37 24.70 -3.09
CA THR A 70 1.36 26.17 -3.27
C THR A 70 2.60 26.68 -4.02
N GLY A 71 3.65 25.86 -4.09
CA GLY A 71 4.98 26.24 -4.58
C GLY A 71 5.84 26.91 -3.51
N ASP A 72 5.31 27.17 -2.32
CA ASP A 72 6.06 27.61 -1.15
C ASP A 72 6.49 26.35 -0.38
N VAL A 73 7.79 26.10 -0.32
CA VAL A 73 8.36 24.88 0.25
C VAL A 73 7.97 24.67 1.70
N ASP A 74 7.94 25.74 2.51
CA ASP A 74 7.63 25.64 3.93
C ASP A 74 6.14 25.33 4.15
N ARG A 75 5.25 25.95 3.37
CA ARG A 75 3.81 25.68 3.40
C ARG A 75 3.50 24.27 2.91
N ASP A 76 4.11 23.87 1.82
CA ASP A 76 3.89 22.55 1.22
C ASP A 76 4.44 21.45 2.15
N PHE A 77 5.61 21.68 2.79
CA PHE A 77 6.12 20.79 3.81
C PHE A 77 5.11 20.57 4.95
N VAL A 78 4.60 21.64 5.53
CA VAL A 78 3.66 21.54 6.66
C VAL A 78 2.33 20.91 6.22
N ALA A 79 1.82 21.28 5.04
CA ALA A 79 0.56 20.76 4.51
C ALA A 79 0.57 19.23 4.34
N HIS A 80 1.71 18.67 3.91
CA HIS A 80 1.83 17.22 3.69
C HIS A 80 2.36 16.47 4.92
N MET A 81 3.23 17.11 5.71
CA MET A 81 3.83 16.46 6.87
C MET A 81 2.85 16.29 8.03
N ALA A 82 1.94 17.23 8.25
CA ALA A 82 0.96 17.12 9.33
C ALA A 82 0.02 15.91 9.17
N PRO A 83 -0.62 15.66 8.01
CA PRO A 83 -1.41 14.44 7.81
C PRO A 83 -0.56 13.15 7.82
N HIS A 84 0.67 13.19 7.36
CA HIS A 84 1.60 12.05 7.47
C HIS A 84 1.84 11.67 8.94
N HIS A 85 2.10 12.66 9.80
CA HIS A 85 2.29 12.45 11.24
C HIS A 85 1.02 11.94 11.92
N GLN A 86 -0.15 12.44 11.53
CA GLN A 86 -1.41 11.91 12.03
C GLN A 86 -1.61 10.44 11.64
N GLY A 87 -1.23 10.06 10.41
CA GLY A 87 -1.25 8.66 9.98
C GLY A 87 -0.34 7.76 10.83
N ALA A 88 0.86 8.23 11.17
CA ALA A 88 1.77 7.51 12.06
C ALA A 88 1.17 7.31 13.47
N ILE A 89 0.47 8.32 14.02
CA ILE A 89 -0.27 8.19 15.28
C ILE A 89 -1.37 7.14 15.16
N ASP A 90 -2.14 7.16 14.08
CA ASP A 90 -3.23 6.21 13.86
C ASP A 90 -2.71 4.77 13.77
N MET A 91 -1.59 4.52 13.07
CA MET A 91 -0.94 3.22 13.01
C MET A 91 -0.39 2.79 14.38
N ALA A 92 0.22 3.72 15.12
CA ALA A 92 0.70 3.44 16.48
C ALA A 92 -0.44 3.04 17.43
N HIS A 93 -1.62 3.64 17.28
CA HIS A 93 -2.82 3.23 18.04
C HIS A 93 -3.30 1.82 17.66
N VAL A 94 -3.14 1.38 16.41
CA VAL A 94 -3.44 -0.02 16.04
C VAL A 94 -2.49 -0.98 16.76
N GLU A 95 -1.19 -0.66 16.79
CA GLU A 95 -0.21 -1.44 17.55
C GLU A 95 -0.55 -1.49 19.05
N LEU A 96 -0.90 -0.35 19.64
CA LEU A 96 -1.29 -0.28 21.05
C LEU A 96 -2.55 -1.09 21.36
N LYS A 97 -3.45 -1.22 20.41
CA LYS A 97 -4.73 -1.95 20.59
C LYS A 97 -4.58 -3.45 20.39
N TYR A 98 -3.81 -3.88 19.39
CA TYR A 98 -3.79 -5.28 18.96
C TYR A 98 -2.41 -5.94 19.10
N GLY A 99 -1.35 -5.17 19.14
CA GLY A 99 0.03 -5.65 19.27
C GLY A 99 0.28 -6.25 20.66
N LYS A 100 1.11 -7.28 20.69
CA LYS A 100 1.45 -8.03 21.91
C LYS A 100 2.90 -7.83 22.34
N ASP A 101 3.77 -7.42 21.42
CA ASP A 101 5.18 -7.21 21.71
C ASP A 101 5.40 -5.98 22.59
N PRO A 102 5.99 -6.11 23.78
CA PRO A 102 6.14 -4.99 24.70
C PRO A 102 7.13 -3.94 24.20
N ALA A 103 8.11 -4.30 23.34
CA ALA A 103 9.05 -3.33 22.79
C ALA A 103 8.38 -2.48 21.71
N LEU A 104 7.55 -3.10 20.83
CA LEU A 104 6.78 -2.38 19.82
C LEU A 104 5.70 -1.50 20.46
N ARG A 105 5.02 -1.94 21.48
CA ARG A 105 4.06 -1.12 22.24
C ARG A 105 4.73 0.10 22.88
N ARG A 106 5.93 -0.06 23.46
CA ARG A 106 6.71 1.09 23.96
C ARG A 106 7.12 2.04 22.85
N LEU A 107 7.51 1.52 21.69
CA LEU A 107 7.81 2.34 20.50
C LEU A 107 6.57 3.11 20.06
N ALA A 108 5.42 2.46 19.93
CA ALA A 108 4.16 3.09 19.54
C ALA A 108 3.76 4.25 20.48
N ASN A 109 3.91 4.08 21.80
CA ASN A 109 3.67 5.17 22.75
C ASN A 109 4.60 6.37 22.51
N ARG A 110 5.89 6.13 22.23
CA ARG A 110 6.84 7.22 21.91
C ARG A 110 6.47 7.91 20.59
N ILE A 111 6.08 7.14 19.57
CA ILE A 111 5.61 7.70 18.30
C ILE A 111 4.42 8.64 18.55
N VAL A 112 3.41 8.20 19.27
CA VAL A 112 2.22 9.04 19.58
C VAL A 112 2.63 10.34 20.26
N ALA A 113 3.52 10.30 21.25
CA ALA A 113 3.96 11.51 21.95
C ALA A 113 4.72 12.46 21.02
N MET A 114 5.77 11.95 20.35
CA MET A 114 6.62 12.77 19.45
C MET A 114 5.81 13.39 18.31
N GLN A 115 4.99 12.59 17.64
CA GLN A 115 4.22 13.06 16.48
C GLN A 115 3.18 14.12 16.87
N ARG A 116 2.58 14.04 18.06
CA ARG A 116 1.69 15.09 18.59
C ARG A 116 2.42 16.41 18.81
N ASP A 117 3.62 16.36 19.36
CA ASP A 117 4.42 17.55 19.60
C ASP A 117 4.82 18.24 18.28
N GLU A 118 5.19 17.45 17.28
CA GLU A 118 5.55 17.94 15.94
C GLU A 118 4.33 18.52 15.20
N ILE A 119 3.17 17.87 15.25
CA ILE A 119 1.91 18.44 14.72
C ILE A 119 1.60 19.78 15.39
N ALA A 120 1.74 19.87 16.72
CA ALA A 120 1.52 21.10 17.43
C ALA A 120 2.51 22.20 17.03
N GLN A 121 3.76 21.85 16.73
CA GLN A 121 4.75 22.79 16.22
C GLN A 121 4.36 23.31 14.83
N MET A 122 3.98 22.42 13.90
CA MET A 122 3.50 22.78 12.56
C MET A 122 2.25 23.69 12.63
N ALA A 123 1.30 23.37 13.49
CA ALA A 123 0.11 24.18 13.68
C ALA A 123 0.44 25.59 14.22
N ARG A 124 1.40 25.72 15.14
CA ARG A 124 1.87 27.04 15.61
C ARG A 124 2.50 27.85 14.48
N TRP A 125 3.32 27.19 13.67
CA TRP A 125 3.94 27.84 12.52
C TRP A 125 2.90 28.34 11.51
N GLN A 126 1.91 27.53 11.15
CA GLN A 126 0.82 27.92 10.24
C GLN A 126 0.06 29.14 10.77
N LYS A 127 -0.27 29.17 12.07
CA LYS A 127 -0.95 30.29 12.69
C LYS A 127 -0.15 31.60 12.58
N GLN A 128 1.17 31.53 12.74
CA GLN A 128 2.04 32.71 12.61
C GLN A 128 2.11 33.22 11.16
N GLN A 129 2.02 32.35 10.16
CA GLN A 129 2.00 32.75 8.75
C GLN A 129 0.68 33.36 8.32
N GLY A 130 -0.45 32.91 8.88
CA GLY A 130 -1.77 33.50 8.60
C GLY A 130 -2.00 34.86 9.26
N SER A 131 -1.11 35.28 10.16
CA SER A 131 -1.19 36.57 10.86
C SER A 131 -0.29 37.65 10.25
N ARG A 132 0.40 37.37 9.17
CA ARG A 132 1.25 38.28 8.39
C ARG A 132 0.58 38.66 7.07
#